data_35893b38f02f7e863711e05cd1f333fc
#
_entry.id   35893b38f02f7e863711e05cd1f333fc
#
_cell.length_a   1.000
_cell.length_b   1.000
_cell.length_c   1.000
_cell.angle_alpha   90.00
_cell.angle_beta   90.00
_cell.angle_gamma   90.00
#
_symmetry.space_group_name_H-M   'P 1'
#
loop_
_entity.id
_entity.type
_entity.pdbx_description
1 polymer ?
#
loop_
_entity_poly.entity_id
_entity_poly.type
_entity_poly.pdbx_seq_one_letter_code
_entity_poly.pdbx_strand_id
1 'polypeptide(L)'
;NIGAWNDRFFYMSEVNLNGSGANFSWGQDFERNVGTIDMIRYRNDKIKWEIAQKMNLGLEVGLFNIFDIQFDYFTEYRKNIFGERQTIPYEMGFSAPLFANKGEASSHGFEVQVDANHAFNKNFWLGVRGNFTYATGKYEYVEEPYRPYPWLSHIGKRIEQSYGLVAER
;
A
#
# COMPACT_ATOMS: atom_id res chain seq x y z
N ASN A 1 -1.56 -0.98 8.19
CA ASN A 1 -0.68 -1.99 8.75
C ASN A 1 0.72 -1.44 8.83
N ILE A 2 1.09 -0.89 9.98
CA ILE A 2 2.49 -0.63 10.27
C ILE A 2 3.14 -2.00 10.22
N GLY A 3 4.01 -2.21 9.23
CA GLY A 3 4.63 -3.46 8.84
C GLY A 3 4.82 -4.43 9.99
N ALA A 4 4.03 -5.49 9.99
CA ALA A 4 3.56 -6.11 11.22
C ALA A 4 4.60 -6.86 12.03
N TRP A 5 5.83 -7.03 11.57
CA TRP A 5 6.66 -8.05 12.19
C TRP A 5 8.00 -7.58 12.78
N ASN A 6 8.60 -6.51 12.26
CA ASN A 6 9.94 -6.16 12.70
C ASN A 6 10.11 -4.77 13.31
N ASP A 7 9.15 -3.84 13.15
CA ASP A 7 9.36 -2.47 13.56
C ASP A 7 8.11 -1.83 14.20
N ARG A 8 7.89 -2.12 15.47
CA ARG A 8 6.81 -1.50 16.25
C ARG A 8 7.20 -0.16 16.87
N PHE A 9 8.48 0.17 16.89
CA PHE A 9 9.04 1.25 17.69
C PHE A 9 9.52 2.45 16.88
N PHE A 10 8.77 2.82 15.83
CA PHE A 10 9.10 3.98 14.98
C PHE A 10 9.12 5.33 15.72
N TYR A 11 8.56 5.38 16.92
CA TYR A 11 8.66 6.54 17.81
C TYR A 11 10.01 6.61 18.55
N MET A 12 10.86 5.59 18.44
CA MET A 12 12.19 5.53 19.03
C MET A 12 13.27 5.54 17.97
N SER A 13 14.38 6.21 18.26
CA SER A 13 15.60 6.07 17.47
C SER A 13 16.25 4.73 17.76
N GLU A 14 16.88 4.14 16.75
CA GLU A 14 17.67 2.93 16.87
C GLU A 14 19.05 3.16 16.31
N VAL A 15 20.07 2.80 17.11
CA VAL A 15 21.48 3.04 16.82
C VAL A 15 22.23 1.73 16.95
N ASN A 16 23.02 1.41 15.93
CA ASN A 16 23.98 0.31 15.97
C ASN A 16 25.32 0.85 16.47
N LEU A 17 25.75 0.41 17.64
CA LEU A 17 27.03 0.82 18.24
C LEU A 17 28.23 0.10 17.64
N ASN A 18 28.01 -0.90 16.80
CA ASN A 18 29.03 -1.67 16.11
C ASN A 18 28.76 -1.69 14.58
N GLY A 19 28.53 -0.51 14.02
CA GLY A 19 28.24 -0.33 12.61
C GLY A 19 29.46 -0.63 11.75
N SER A 20 29.20 -1.16 10.56
CA SER A 20 30.24 -1.48 9.57
C SER A 20 30.28 -0.48 8.38
N GLY A 21 29.40 0.52 8.39
CA GLY A 21 29.19 1.41 7.23
C GLY A 21 30.29 2.43 7.01
N ALA A 22 30.95 2.91 8.06
CA ALA A 22 32.06 3.82 7.97
C ALA A 22 33.11 3.42 9.00
N ASN A 23 34.13 2.72 8.57
CA ASN A 23 35.26 2.37 9.42
C ASN A 23 36.34 3.47 9.37
N PHE A 24 36.79 3.89 10.54
CA PHE A 24 37.97 4.72 10.62
C PHE A 24 39.20 3.86 10.76
N SER A 25 40.19 4.09 9.88
CA SER A 25 41.50 3.46 9.96
C SER A 25 42.47 4.40 10.67
N TRP A 26 43.13 3.89 11.70
CA TRP A 26 44.06 4.62 12.54
C TRP A 26 45.44 3.98 12.51
N GLY A 27 46.43 4.71 12.89
CA GLY A 27 47.84 4.27 12.96
C GLY A 27 48.63 4.70 11.74
N GLN A 28 49.97 4.56 11.85
CA GLN A 28 50.90 4.98 10.80
C GLN A 28 50.70 4.20 9.50
N ASP A 29 50.23 2.94 9.58
CA ASP A 29 49.99 2.04 8.45
C ASP A 29 48.49 1.78 8.20
N PHE A 30 47.60 2.54 8.85
CA PHE A 30 46.14 2.40 8.74
C PHE A 30 45.59 0.98 9.06
N GLU A 31 46.33 0.22 9.84
CA GLU A 31 45.95 -1.18 10.17
C GLU A 31 44.86 -1.29 11.23
N ARG A 32 44.60 -0.24 11.98
CA ARG A 32 43.61 -0.23 13.06
C ARG A 32 42.27 0.27 12.55
N ASN A 33 41.36 -0.65 12.28
CA ASN A 33 39.99 -0.33 11.95
C ASN A 33 39.11 -0.26 13.21
N VAL A 34 38.40 0.84 13.35
CA VAL A 34 37.44 1.06 14.43
C VAL A 34 36.08 1.23 13.77
N GLY A 35 35.10 0.37 14.19
CA GLY A 35 33.72 0.49 13.75
C GLY A 35 33.09 1.79 14.23
N THR A 36 32.19 2.34 13.43
CA THR A 36 31.47 3.56 13.75
C THR A 36 30.07 3.24 14.26
N ILE A 37 29.41 4.26 14.78
CA ILE A 37 28.00 4.20 15.18
C ILE A 37 27.17 4.49 13.95
N ASP A 38 26.24 3.56 13.61
CA ASP A 38 25.30 3.72 12.52
C ASP A 38 23.90 4.00 13.04
N MET A 39 23.23 5.00 12.49
CA MET A 39 21.82 5.23 12.74
C MET A 39 21.00 4.26 11.89
N ILE A 40 20.29 3.34 12.53
CA ILE A 40 19.41 2.39 11.84
C ILE A 40 18.06 3.04 11.57
N ARG A 41 17.56 3.83 12.52
CA ARG A 41 16.25 4.46 12.43
C ARG A 41 16.21 5.76 13.20
N TYR A 42 15.61 6.77 12.57
CA TYR A 42 15.28 8.04 13.23
C TYR A 42 13.88 7.97 13.83
N ARG A 43 13.71 8.53 15.02
CA ARG A 43 12.42 8.57 15.70
C ARG A 43 11.42 9.44 14.94
N ASN A 44 10.15 9.06 15.01
CA ASN A 44 9.04 9.90 14.60
C ASN A 44 8.03 10.05 15.73
N ASP A 45 8.04 11.19 16.40
CA ASP A 45 7.12 11.51 17.52
C ASP A 45 5.66 11.70 17.04
N LYS A 46 5.45 11.90 15.75
CA LYS A 46 4.15 12.17 15.16
C LYS A 46 3.53 10.95 14.47
N ILE A 47 4.04 9.78 14.80
CA ILE A 47 3.49 8.53 14.25
C ILE A 47 2.03 8.35 14.66
N LYS A 48 1.21 7.93 13.71
CA LYS A 48 -0.23 7.70 13.89
C LYS A 48 -0.64 6.36 13.32
N TRP A 49 -1.79 5.89 13.73
CA TRP A 49 -2.41 4.74 13.09
C TRP A 49 -2.97 5.11 11.72
N GLU A 50 -2.91 4.16 10.81
CA GLU A 50 -3.66 4.19 9.57
C GLU A 50 -5.16 4.10 9.87
N ILE A 51 -5.95 4.92 9.20
CA ILE A 51 -7.39 4.96 9.34
C ILE A 51 -8.00 4.55 8.00
N ALA A 52 -8.83 3.50 8.03
CA ALA A 52 -9.62 3.06 6.89
C ALA A 52 -11.10 3.37 7.13
N GLN A 53 -11.68 4.18 6.27
CA GLN A 53 -13.12 4.45 6.22
C GLN A 53 -13.72 3.58 5.12
N LYS A 54 -14.62 2.68 5.50
CA LYS A 54 -15.26 1.72 4.58
C LYS A 54 -16.75 1.95 4.55
N MET A 55 -17.31 1.86 3.35
CA MET A 55 -18.75 1.83 3.14
C MET A 55 -19.07 0.65 2.22
N ASN A 56 -20.10 -0.09 2.56
CA ASN A 56 -20.65 -1.16 1.74
C ASN A 56 -22.16 -0.99 1.61
N LEU A 57 -22.66 -1.18 0.39
CA LEU A 57 -24.10 -1.16 0.09
C LEU A 57 -24.43 -2.45 -0.67
N GLY A 58 -25.18 -3.34 0.00
CA GLY A 58 -25.64 -4.61 -0.54
C GLY A 58 -27.10 -4.56 -0.94
N LEU A 59 -27.45 -5.25 -2.01
CA LEU A 59 -28.81 -5.51 -2.47
C LEU A 59 -28.96 -6.98 -2.83
N GLU A 60 -29.96 -7.61 -2.25
CA GLU A 60 -30.32 -9.00 -2.55
C GLU A 60 -31.72 -9.06 -3.15
N VAL A 61 -31.89 -9.76 -4.27
CA VAL A 61 -33.15 -9.87 -4.98
C VAL A 61 -33.37 -11.31 -5.42
N GLY A 62 -34.46 -11.92 -4.90
CA GLY A 62 -34.95 -13.20 -5.35
C GLY A 62 -36.01 -13.00 -6.46
N LEU A 63 -35.85 -13.65 -7.61
CA LEU A 63 -36.77 -13.57 -8.73
C LEU A 63 -37.32 -14.96 -9.12
N PHE A 64 -38.61 -15.06 -9.23
CA PHE A 64 -39.36 -16.24 -9.74
C PHE A 64 -39.05 -17.55 -8.99
N ASN A 65 -38.53 -17.52 -7.78
CA ASN A 65 -37.99 -18.67 -7.04
C ASN A 65 -36.95 -19.49 -7.86
N ILE A 66 -36.29 -18.84 -8.82
CA ILE A 66 -35.28 -19.44 -9.71
C ILE A 66 -33.96 -18.72 -9.54
N PHE A 67 -33.97 -17.39 -9.45
CA PHE A 67 -32.80 -16.56 -9.41
C PHE A 67 -32.66 -15.86 -8.07
N ASP A 68 -31.49 -16.00 -7.46
CA ASP A 68 -31.02 -15.19 -6.33
C ASP A 68 -29.86 -14.35 -6.81
N ILE A 69 -30.03 -13.02 -6.77
CA ILE A 69 -29.06 -12.06 -7.24
C ILE A 69 -28.59 -11.23 -6.04
N GLN A 70 -27.30 -11.21 -5.80
CA GLN A 70 -26.65 -10.35 -4.83
C GLN A 70 -25.79 -9.33 -5.56
N PHE A 71 -25.92 -8.08 -5.17
CA PHE A 71 -25.12 -6.97 -5.66
C PHE A 71 -24.55 -6.21 -4.48
N ASP A 72 -23.25 -6.05 -4.42
CA ASP A 72 -22.53 -5.30 -3.40
C ASP A 72 -21.70 -4.21 -4.05
N TYR A 73 -21.88 -2.97 -3.60
CA TYR A 73 -21.01 -1.85 -3.92
C TYR A 73 -20.20 -1.48 -2.69
N PHE A 74 -18.88 -1.41 -2.82
CA PHE A 74 -17.99 -1.05 -1.74
C PHE A 74 -17.05 0.08 -2.10
N THR A 75 -16.73 0.88 -1.10
CA THR A 75 -15.70 1.91 -1.20
C THR A 75 -14.89 1.98 0.08
N GLU A 76 -13.63 2.25 -0.07
CA GLU A 76 -12.68 2.38 1.04
C GLU A 76 -11.79 3.60 0.80
N TYR A 77 -11.64 4.42 1.83
CA TYR A 77 -10.69 5.52 1.85
C TYR A 77 -9.73 5.37 3.02
N ARG A 78 -8.44 5.30 2.72
CA ARG A 78 -7.36 5.13 3.69
C ARG A 78 -6.55 6.39 3.83
N LYS A 79 -6.33 6.80 5.09
CA LYS A 79 -5.50 7.95 5.47
C LYS A 79 -4.37 7.52 6.37
N ASN A 80 -3.37 8.40 6.49
CA ASN A 80 -2.21 8.18 7.35
C ASN A 80 -1.47 6.89 7.03
N ILE A 81 -1.41 6.50 5.76
CA ILE A 81 -0.64 5.34 5.33
C ILE A 81 0.83 5.63 5.63
N PHE A 82 1.44 4.71 6.36
CA PHE A 82 2.84 4.80 6.75
C PHE A 82 3.73 4.52 5.55
N GLY A 83 4.70 5.38 5.33
CA GLY A 83 5.64 5.26 4.21
C GLY A 83 6.91 6.07 4.43
N GLU A 84 7.91 5.80 3.60
CA GLU A 84 9.17 6.52 3.58
C GLU A 84 8.99 7.93 3.05
N ARG A 85 9.71 8.89 3.66
CA ARG A 85 9.78 10.28 3.25
C ARG A 85 10.69 10.41 2.03
N GLN A 86 10.14 10.83 0.89
CA GLN A 86 10.89 10.95 -0.36
C GLN A 86 11.23 12.40 -0.75
N THR A 87 10.73 13.38 0.01
CA THR A 87 10.96 14.81 -0.27
C THR A 87 12.09 15.42 0.57
N ILE A 88 12.83 14.60 1.30
CA ILE A 88 13.93 15.08 2.14
C ILE A 88 15.18 15.21 1.28
N PRO A 89 15.79 16.40 1.23
CA PRO A 89 17.04 16.61 0.49
C PRO A 89 18.16 15.72 1.01
N TYR A 90 18.92 15.15 0.09
CA TYR A 90 20.06 14.27 0.43
C TYR A 90 21.16 15.04 1.20
N GLU A 91 21.24 16.34 0.98
CA GLU A 91 22.19 17.25 1.65
C GLU A 91 21.97 17.34 3.16
N MET A 92 20.82 16.90 3.67
CA MET A 92 20.59 16.82 5.12
C MET A 92 21.38 15.70 5.81
N GLY A 93 22.03 14.81 5.04
CA GLY A 93 22.97 13.82 5.55
C GLY A 93 22.36 12.72 6.42
N PHE A 94 21.09 12.41 6.24
CA PHE A 94 20.49 11.27 6.94
C PHE A 94 21.05 9.96 6.40
N SER A 95 21.58 9.13 7.29
CA SER A 95 22.14 7.82 6.94
C SER A 95 21.08 6.72 6.82
N ALA A 96 19.88 6.94 7.38
CA ALA A 96 18.75 6.03 7.31
C ALA A 96 17.49 6.74 6.79
N PRO A 97 16.55 6.02 6.18
CA PRO A 97 15.31 6.60 5.70
C PRO A 97 14.44 7.13 6.85
N LEU A 98 13.75 8.22 6.58
CA LEU A 98 12.76 8.79 7.49
C LEU A 98 11.36 8.31 7.09
N PHE A 99 10.54 7.97 8.08
CA PHE A 99 9.19 7.48 7.86
C PHE A 99 8.13 8.42 8.43
N ALA A 100 7.00 8.52 7.77
CA ALA A 100 5.85 9.31 8.24
C ALA A 100 4.51 8.74 7.75
N ASN A 101 3.44 9.12 8.45
CA ASN A 101 2.06 8.79 8.07
C ASN A 101 1.48 9.88 7.17
N LYS A 102 1.75 9.82 5.88
CA LYS A 102 1.31 10.85 4.92
C LYS A 102 0.53 10.30 3.73
N GLY A 103 0.64 9.00 3.44
CA GLY A 103 -0.03 8.41 2.29
C GLY A 103 -1.56 8.41 2.45
N GLU A 104 -2.26 8.60 1.34
CA GLU A 104 -3.70 8.46 1.21
C GLU A 104 -4.03 7.65 -0.05
N ALA A 105 -4.99 6.75 0.07
CA ALA A 105 -5.45 5.94 -1.05
C ALA A 105 -6.96 5.74 -0.98
N SER A 106 -7.59 5.62 -2.13
CA SER A 106 -9.00 5.23 -2.22
C SER A 106 -9.15 3.99 -3.10
N SER A 107 -10.13 3.20 -2.78
CA SER A 107 -10.56 2.07 -3.60
C SER A 107 -12.08 1.99 -3.65
N HIS A 108 -12.61 1.53 -4.76
CA HIS A 108 -14.02 1.24 -4.93
C HIS A 108 -14.21 0.08 -5.88
N GLY A 109 -15.34 -0.58 -5.74
CA GLY A 109 -15.65 -1.71 -6.58
C GLY A 109 -17.09 -2.16 -6.40
N PHE A 110 -17.45 -3.17 -7.19
CA PHE A 110 -18.71 -3.84 -7.03
C PHE A 110 -18.56 -5.33 -7.27
N GLU A 111 -19.42 -6.08 -6.63
CA GLU A 111 -19.54 -7.52 -6.76
C GLU A 111 -20.97 -7.87 -7.17
N VAL A 112 -21.09 -8.84 -8.05
CA VAL A 112 -22.39 -9.40 -8.47
C VAL A 112 -22.29 -10.91 -8.36
N GLN A 113 -23.20 -11.50 -7.63
CA GLN A 113 -23.38 -12.95 -7.59
C GLN A 113 -24.76 -13.28 -8.09
N VAL A 114 -24.86 -14.29 -8.94
CA VAL A 114 -26.12 -14.82 -9.46
C VAL A 114 -26.16 -16.31 -9.24
N ASP A 115 -27.15 -16.75 -8.50
CA ASP A 115 -27.49 -18.15 -8.32
C ASP A 115 -28.81 -18.42 -9.04
N ALA A 116 -28.83 -19.42 -9.92
CA ALA A 116 -30.01 -19.85 -10.63
C ALA A 116 -30.23 -21.33 -10.40
N ASN A 117 -31.41 -21.68 -9.88
CA ASN A 117 -31.80 -23.05 -9.59
C ASN A 117 -33.17 -23.33 -10.20
N HIS A 118 -33.24 -24.26 -11.13
CA HIS A 118 -34.49 -24.63 -11.76
C HIS A 118 -34.66 -26.15 -11.87
N ALA A 119 -35.80 -26.66 -11.41
CA ALA A 119 -36.20 -28.04 -11.58
C ALA A 119 -37.18 -28.16 -12.76
N PHE A 120 -36.72 -28.75 -13.85
CA PHE A 120 -37.51 -28.98 -15.06
C PHE A 120 -38.49 -30.13 -14.88
N ASN A 121 -38.05 -31.18 -14.18
CA ASN A 121 -38.81 -32.38 -13.92
C ASN A 121 -38.42 -32.98 -12.56
N LYS A 122 -39.17 -34.01 -12.09
CA LYS A 122 -38.84 -34.74 -10.85
C LYS A 122 -37.42 -35.37 -10.88
N ASN A 123 -36.88 -35.62 -12.07
CA ASN A 123 -35.61 -36.32 -12.26
C ASN A 123 -34.53 -35.41 -12.85
N PHE A 124 -34.83 -34.15 -13.20
CA PHE A 124 -33.87 -33.24 -13.81
C PHE A 124 -34.01 -31.82 -13.23
N TRP A 125 -32.92 -31.35 -12.66
CA TRP A 125 -32.77 -29.99 -12.15
C TRP A 125 -31.43 -29.44 -12.63
N LEU A 126 -31.35 -28.13 -12.75
CA LEU A 126 -30.15 -27.41 -13.13
C LEU A 126 -29.87 -26.29 -12.12
N GLY A 127 -28.66 -26.27 -11.59
CA GLY A 127 -28.15 -25.18 -10.76
C GLY A 127 -26.94 -24.53 -11.44
N VAL A 128 -26.98 -23.23 -11.54
CA VAL A 128 -25.87 -22.41 -12.09
C VAL A 128 -25.55 -21.31 -11.11
N ARG A 129 -24.25 -21.14 -10.82
CA ARG A 129 -23.74 -20.03 -10.01
C ARG A 129 -22.68 -19.28 -10.79
N GLY A 130 -22.78 -17.96 -10.82
CA GLY A 130 -21.81 -17.06 -11.39
C GLY A 130 -21.50 -15.92 -10.44
N ASN A 131 -20.25 -15.48 -10.41
CA ASN A 131 -19.84 -14.28 -9.69
C ASN A 131 -18.94 -13.41 -10.57
N PHE A 132 -19.06 -12.10 -10.39
CA PHE A 132 -18.25 -11.10 -11.05
C PHE A 132 -17.85 -10.03 -10.03
N THR A 133 -16.54 -9.76 -9.92
CA THR A 133 -16.01 -8.73 -9.04
C THR A 133 -15.18 -7.75 -9.87
N TYR A 134 -15.42 -6.47 -9.67
CA TYR A 134 -14.60 -5.40 -10.20
C TYR A 134 -14.15 -4.48 -9.07
N ALA A 135 -12.85 -4.28 -8.92
CA ALA A 135 -12.27 -3.38 -7.94
C ALA A 135 -11.16 -2.55 -8.57
N THR A 136 -11.06 -1.30 -8.16
CA THR A 136 -9.96 -0.42 -8.56
C THR A 136 -9.56 0.49 -7.41
N GLY A 137 -8.27 0.78 -7.32
CA GLY A 137 -7.72 1.69 -6.32
C GLY A 137 -6.81 2.73 -6.96
N LYS A 138 -6.72 3.89 -6.34
CA LYS A 138 -5.83 4.97 -6.76
C LYS A 138 -5.12 5.60 -5.57
N TYR A 139 -3.96 6.16 -5.83
CA TYR A 139 -3.26 7.01 -4.88
C TYR A 139 -3.94 8.38 -4.85
N GLU A 140 -4.49 8.78 -3.71
CA GLU A 140 -4.99 10.14 -3.50
C GLU A 140 -3.85 11.09 -3.16
N TYR A 141 -2.94 10.62 -2.33
CA TYR A 141 -1.71 11.31 -2.01
C TYR A 141 -0.61 10.31 -1.69
N VAL A 142 0.57 10.53 -2.25
CA VAL A 142 1.83 9.86 -1.91
C VAL A 142 2.92 10.91 -1.90
N GLU A 143 3.81 10.84 -0.91
CA GLU A 143 4.96 11.72 -0.90
C GLU A 143 5.96 11.26 -1.95
N GLU A 144 6.12 12.04 -3.01
CA GLU A 144 7.05 11.78 -4.10
C GLU A 144 7.93 13.00 -4.38
N PRO A 145 9.17 12.81 -4.85
CA PRO A 145 10.03 13.91 -5.25
C PRO A 145 9.40 14.67 -6.42
N TYR A 146 9.85 15.90 -6.63
CA TYR A 146 9.39 16.70 -7.77
C TYR A 146 9.55 15.93 -9.09
N ARG A 147 8.44 15.80 -9.83
CA ARG A 147 8.39 15.18 -11.14
C ARG A 147 8.20 16.27 -12.20
N PRO A 148 9.13 16.43 -13.16
CA PRO A 148 9.02 17.47 -14.18
C PRO A 148 7.83 17.26 -15.11
N TYR A 149 7.34 16.01 -15.20
CA TYR A 149 6.25 15.64 -16.09
C TYR A 149 5.09 15.01 -15.30
N PRO A 150 3.83 15.43 -15.55
CA PRO A 150 2.65 14.91 -14.82
C PRO A 150 2.43 13.40 -14.98
N TRP A 151 2.87 12.82 -16.09
CA TRP A 151 2.72 11.37 -16.30
C TRP A 151 3.64 10.50 -15.45
N LEU A 152 4.69 11.09 -14.86
CA LEU A 152 5.60 10.41 -13.93
C LEU A 152 5.08 10.40 -12.48
N SER A 153 4.08 11.24 -12.16
CA SER A 153 3.47 11.26 -10.83
C SER A 153 2.56 10.06 -10.64
N HIS A 154 2.56 9.50 -9.45
CA HIS A 154 1.67 8.42 -9.03
C HIS A 154 0.35 8.95 -8.45
N ILE A 155 0.31 10.23 -8.04
CA ILE A 155 -0.88 10.86 -7.44
C ILE A 155 -2.02 10.87 -8.46
N GLY A 156 -3.19 10.39 -8.05
CA GLY A 156 -4.37 10.26 -8.90
C GLY A 156 -4.33 9.07 -9.87
N LYS A 157 -3.24 8.31 -9.91
CA LYS A 157 -3.09 7.12 -10.75
C LYS A 157 -3.54 5.85 -10.04
N ARG A 158 -3.89 4.82 -10.83
CA ARG A 158 -4.23 3.51 -10.29
C ARG A 158 -3.02 2.90 -9.56
N ILE A 159 -3.28 2.21 -8.44
CA ILE A 159 -2.24 1.55 -7.65
C ILE A 159 -1.48 0.50 -8.47
N GLU A 160 -2.20 -0.22 -9.33
CA GLU A 160 -1.65 -1.29 -10.18
C GLU A 160 -1.30 -0.82 -11.61
N GLN A 161 -1.09 0.49 -11.80
CA GLN A 161 -0.77 1.00 -13.13
C GLN A 161 0.65 0.60 -13.54
N SER A 162 0.76 -0.09 -14.67
CA SER A 162 2.05 -0.36 -15.30
C SER A 162 2.55 0.87 -16.05
N TYR A 163 3.84 1.13 -15.94
CA TYR A 163 4.54 2.20 -16.65
C TYR A 163 5.54 1.59 -17.64
N GLY A 164 5.65 2.18 -18.82
CA GLY A 164 6.57 1.72 -19.82
C GLY A 164 6.88 2.82 -20.84
N LEU A 165 7.96 2.64 -21.59
CA LEU A 165 8.31 3.51 -22.73
C LEU A 165 7.61 2.98 -23.97
N VAL A 166 7.00 3.88 -24.74
CA VAL A 166 6.48 3.57 -26.06
C VAL A 166 7.58 3.89 -27.06
N ALA A 167 8.00 2.88 -27.82
CA ALA A 167 8.96 3.09 -28.89
C ALA A 167 8.27 3.83 -30.05
N GLU A 168 8.79 4.99 -30.42
CA GLU A 168 8.45 5.63 -31.70
C GLU A 168 9.22 4.93 -32.83
N ARG A 169 8.50 4.60 -33.91
CA ARG A 169 9.09 4.07 -35.15
C ARG A 169 9.52 5.20 -36.05
#